data_f668eb94420d2a794afe69d7846bd161
#
_entry.id   f668eb94420d2a794afe69d7846bd161
#
_cell.length_a   1.000
_cell.length_b   1.000
_cell.length_c   1.000
_cell.angle_alpha   90.00
_cell.angle_beta   90.00
_cell.angle_gamma   90.00
#
_symmetry.space_group_name_H-M   'P 1'
#
loop_
_entity.id
_entity.type
_entity.pdbx_description
1 polymer ?
#
loop_
_entity_poly.entity_id
_entity_poly.type
_entity_poly.pdbx_seq_one_letter_code
_entity_poly.pdbx_strand_id
1 'polypeptide(L)'
;MVDALHGDSEALLFLPGAGGDTTLWQPVSAGLSHTGRRQHFSWPGFAGAPADPSVSGISELVTRVVAEITGPAVLFAQSMGGLIALRAALMVPERIRALVLSVTSGGIDVRTLGALDWRPEFERHHPDAPRWFVDAQDDLAPRLQQVSAPVLLLWAEDDPLSPVAVGRRLAELLPNAELVVVSGGTHDLVSERASEVLPHIERHLSCALQRSD
;
A
#
# COMPACT_ATOMS: atom_id res chain seq x y z
N MET A 1 18.82 32.80 19.75
CA MET A 1 18.67 31.37 20.01
C MET A 1 17.22 31.03 19.66
N VAL A 2 17.00 30.68 18.42
CA VAL A 2 15.65 30.38 17.88
C VAL A 2 15.69 28.87 17.67
N ASP A 3 15.15 28.11 18.63
CA ASP A 3 14.81 26.71 18.39
C ASP A 3 13.77 26.69 17.28
N ALA A 4 14.23 26.35 16.08
CA ALA A 4 13.36 26.00 15.00
C ALA A 4 12.57 24.75 15.45
N LEU A 5 11.28 24.95 15.66
CA LEU A 5 10.30 23.88 15.73
C LEU A 5 10.38 23.11 14.39
N HIS A 6 11.24 22.11 14.35
CA HIS A 6 11.11 21.05 13.35
C HIS A 6 9.85 20.27 13.76
N GLY A 7 8.72 20.68 13.18
CA GLY A 7 7.57 19.81 13.16
C GLY A 7 8.05 18.46 12.59
N ASP A 8 7.77 17.37 13.30
CA ASP A 8 8.13 16.02 12.84
C ASP A 8 7.61 15.86 11.42
N SER A 9 8.52 15.86 10.44
CA SER A 9 8.13 15.60 9.06
C SER A 9 7.63 14.17 8.95
N GLU A 10 6.55 13.97 8.21
CA GLU A 10 5.91 12.66 8.06
C GLU A 10 6.90 11.61 7.55
N ALA A 11 6.86 10.41 8.14
CA ALA A 11 7.59 9.27 7.60
C ALA A 11 6.88 8.73 6.34
N LEU A 12 7.64 8.49 5.28
CA LEU A 12 7.15 7.90 4.04
C LEU A 12 7.51 6.40 4.04
N LEU A 13 6.52 5.54 4.20
CA LEU A 13 6.70 4.09 4.33
C LEU A 13 6.21 3.39 3.07
N PHE A 14 7.09 2.67 2.38
CA PHE A 14 6.83 2.02 1.09
C PHE A 14 6.72 0.51 1.27
N LEU A 15 5.53 -0.03 1.04
CA LEU A 15 5.15 -1.41 1.26
C LEU A 15 4.96 -2.12 -0.09
N PRO A 16 5.82 -3.09 -0.43
CA PRO A 16 5.69 -3.85 -1.67
C PRO A 16 4.57 -4.90 -1.57
N GLY A 17 4.23 -5.49 -2.70
CA GLY A 17 3.37 -6.65 -2.77
C GLY A 17 4.06 -7.95 -2.34
N ALA A 18 3.39 -9.08 -2.59
CA ALA A 18 3.91 -10.42 -2.28
C ALA A 18 5.13 -10.82 -3.13
N GLY A 19 5.36 -10.19 -4.28
CA GLY A 19 6.62 -10.33 -5.02
C GLY A 19 7.83 -9.86 -4.23
N GLY A 20 7.64 -9.06 -3.17
CA GLY A 20 8.68 -8.62 -2.24
C GLY A 20 9.71 -7.67 -2.88
N ASP A 21 9.46 -7.16 -4.07
CA ASP A 21 10.37 -6.24 -4.75
C ASP A 21 10.48 -4.91 -4.00
N THR A 22 11.60 -4.74 -3.29
CA THR A 22 11.91 -3.52 -2.54
C THR A 22 12.21 -2.32 -3.43
N THR A 23 12.41 -2.55 -4.74
CA THR A 23 12.70 -1.50 -5.71
C THR A 23 11.45 -0.94 -6.39
N LEU A 24 10.31 -1.62 -6.29
CA LEU A 24 9.05 -1.27 -6.94
C LEU A 24 8.68 0.21 -6.78
N TRP A 25 8.82 0.74 -5.59
CA TRP A 25 8.47 2.12 -5.25
C TRP A 25 9.64 3.13 -5.46
N GLN A 26 10.84 2.68 -5.82
CA GLN A 26 12.00 3.58 -5.94
C GLN A 26 11.80 4.71 -6.95
N PRO A 27 11.23 4.48 -8.16
CA PRO A 27 11.03 5.57 -9.12
C PRO A 27 10.10 6.67 -8.57
N VAL A 28 9.00 6.28 -7.90
CA VAL A 28 8.09 7.22 -7.23
C VAL A 28 8.81 7.89 -6.05
N SER A 29 9.43 7.10 -5.17
CA SER A 29 10.14 7.61 -4.00
C SER A 29 11.20 8.64 -4.37
N ALA A 30 11.97 8.40 -5.42
CA ALA A 30 13.00 9.34 -5.89
C ALA A 30 12.41 10.64 -6.46
N GLY A 31 11.23 10.58 -7.07
CA GLY A 31 10.57 11.73 -7.69
C GLY A 31 9.77 12.61 -6.72
N LEU A 32 9.48 12.13 -5.50
CA LEU A 32 8.73 12.91 -4.51
C LEU A 32 9.49 14.14 -4.03
N SER A 33 8.80 15.29 -4.01
CA SER A 33 9.32 16.54 -3.45
C SER A 33 9.36 16.56 -1.92
N HIS A 34 8.55 15.72 -1.27
CA HIS A 34 8.47 15.62 0.19
C HIS A 34 9.79 15.12 0.80
N THR A 35 10.27 15.77 1.87
CA THR A 35 11.60 15.53 2.46
C THR A 35 11.61 14.60 3.67
N GLY A 36 10.48 14.00 4.03
CA GLY A 36 10.36 13.08 5.17
C GLY A 36 11.25 11.85 5.08
N ARG A 37 11.45 11.18 6.23
CA ARG A 37 12.18 9.91 6.31
C ARG A 37 11.54 8.87 5.39
N ARG A 38 12.32 8.27 4.51
CA ARG A 38 11.87 7.23 3.59
C ARG A 38 12.31 5.86 4.06
N GLN A 39 11.38 4.91 4.09
CA GLN A 39 11.67 3.52 4.45
C GLN A 39 10.96 2.57 3.49
N HIS A 40 11.73 1.74 2.81
CA HIS A 40 11.23 0.67 1.95
C HIS A 40 11.23 -0.64 2.74
N PHE A 41 10.06 -1.27 2.79
CA PHE A 41 9.89 -2.55 3.48
C PHE A 41 10.30 -3.72 2.58
N SER A 42 10.73 -4.80 3.23
CA SER A 42 10.83 -6.14 2.67
C SER A 42 10.07 -7.11 3.58
N TRP A 43 9.61 -8.21 3.03
CA TRP A 43 8.84 -9.17 3.80
C TRP A 43 9.68 -10.43 4.05
N PRO A 44 9.79 -10.91 5.31
CA PRO A 44 10.50 -12.15 5.62
C PRO A 44 9.89 -13.35 4.88
N GLY A 45 10.72 -14.10 4.16
CA GLY A 45 10.32 -15.25 3.36
C GLY A 45 9.81 -14.92 1.94
N PHE A 46 9.85 -13.64 1.54
CA PHE A 46 9.47 -13.22 0.18
C PHE A 46 10.69 -12.68 -0.58
N ALA A 47 10.69 -12.77 -1.92
CA ALA A 47 11.77 -12.29 -2.79
C ALA A 47 13.19 -12.73 -2.38
N GLY A 48 13.32 -13.94 -1.84
CA GLY A 48 14.61 -14.44 -1.35
C GLY A 48 15.07 -13.86 -0.01
N ALA A 49 14.29 -13.01 0.64
CA ALA A 49 14.56 -12.57 2.00
C ALA A 49 14.46 -13.77 2.97
N PRO A 50 15.35 -13.88 3.96
CA PRO A 50 15.28 -14.96 4.94
C PRO A 50 13.92 -15.01 5.62
N ALA A 51 13.36 -16.22 5.78
CA ALA A 51 12.13 -16.41 6.55
C ALA A 51 12.39 -16.10 8.03
N ASP A 52 11.38 -15.53 8.69
CA ASP A 52 11.39 -15.28 10.13
C ASP A 52 10.30 -16.17 10.77
N PRO A 53 10.69 -17.11 11.66
CA PRO A 53 9.72 -18.00 12.30
C PRO A 53 8.65 -17.28 13.14
N SER A 54 8.89 -16.03 13.52
CA SER A 54 7.90 -15.21 14.23
C SER A 54 6.83 -14.62 13.31
N VAL A 55 6.95 -14.78 11.97
CA VAL A 55 5.99 -14.31 10.99
C VAL A 55 5.22 -15.50 10.44
N SER A 56 3.99 -15.65 10.90
CA SER A 56 3.08 -16.74 10.54
C SER A 56 1.82 -16.27 9.81
N GLY A 57 1.70 -14.95 9.55
CA GLY A 57 0.54 -14.37 8.88
C GLY A 57 0.69 -12.88 8.60
N ILE A 58 -0.32 -12.32 7.97
CA ILE A 58 -0.41 -10.88 7.67
C ILE A 58 -0.34 -10.03 8.94
N SER A 59 -0.88 -10.53 10.06
CA SER A 59 -0.92 -9.78 11.34
C SER A 59 0.46 -9.40 11.85
N GLU A 60 1.45 -10.30 11.71
CA GLU A 60 2.83 -10.03 12.13
C GLU A 60 3.49 -9.00 11.21
N LEU A 61 3.18 -9.01 9.90
CA LEU A 61 3.66 -7.98 8.97
C LEU A 61 3.05 -6.62 9.32
N VAL A 62 1.76 -6.56 9.63
CA VAL A 62 1.10 -5.33 10.11
C VAL A 62 1.76 -4.82 11.39
N THR A 63 2.04 -5.69 12.35
CA THR A 63 2.72 -5.32 13.60
C THR A 63 4.09 -4.70 13.34
N ARG A 64 4.86 -5.24 12.37
CA ARG A 64 6.15 -4.67 11.97
C ARG A 64 6.02 -3.28 11.37
N VAL A 65 5.01 -3.06 10.50
CA VAL A 65 4.75 -1.74 9.92
C VAL A 65 4.35 -0.75 11.01
N VAL A 66 3.42 -1.13 11.89
CA VAL A 66 2.97 -0.27 13.01
C VAL A 66 4.10 0.11 13.95
N ALA A 67 5.06 -0.79 14.20
CA ALA A 67 6.23 -0.50 15.03
C ALA A 67 7.13 0.59 14.46
N GLU A 68 7.17 0.75 13.13
CA GLU A 68 7.92 1.82 12.44
C GLU A 68 7.16 3.16 12.39
N ILE A 69 5.86 3.16 12.70
CA ILE A 69 5.01 4.37 12.74
C ILE A 69 5.16 5.02 14.13
N THR A 70 6.27 5.69 14.36
CA THR A 70 6.56 6.35 15.65
C THR A 70 5.99 7.77 15.76
N GLY A 71 5.59 8.36 14.64
CA GLY A 71 4.99 9.70 14.50
C GLY A 71 4.06 9.75 13.29
N PRO A 72 3.76 10.95 12.74
CA PRO A 72 2.96 11.08 11.53
C PRO A 72 3.57 10.31 10.35
N ALA A 73 2.75 9.58 9.60
CA ALA A 73 3.22 8.76 8.50
C ALA A 73 2.29 8.76 7.28
N VAL A 74 2.88 8.64 6.11
CA VAL A 74 2.21 8.34 4.84
C VAL A 74 2.60 6.93 4.41
N LEU A 75 1.62 6.09 4.08
CA LEU A 75 1.86 4.74 3.61
C LEU A 75 1.63 4.65 2.10
N PHE A 76 2.65 4.19 1.39
CA PHE A 76 2.61 3.85 -0.03
C PHE A 76 2.59 2.34 -0.15
N ALA A 77 1.57 1.75 -0.74
CA ALA A 77 1.40 0.31 -0.67
C ALA A 77 0.84 -0.28 -1.96
N GLN A 78 1.42 -1.39 -2.41
CA GLN A 78 1.01 -2.10 -3.62
C GLN A 78 0.55 -3.52 -3.27
N SER A 79 -0.53 -3.99 -3.91
CA SER A 79 -0.99 -5.37 -3.83
C SER A 79 -1.20 -5.83 -2.37
N MET A 80 -0.50 -6.87 -1.90
CA MET A 80 -0.51 -7.32 -0.50
C MET A 80 -0.17 -6.20 0.48
N GLY A 81 0.77 -5.33 0.12
CA GLY A 81 1.13 -4.17 0.95
C GLY A 81 -0.08 -3.26 1.24
N GLY A 82 -1.04 -3.15 0.31
CA GLY A 82 -2.25 -2.35 0.50
C GLY A 82 -3.18 -2.90 1.59
N LEU A 83 -3.32 -4.23 1.68
CA LEU A 83 -4.02 -4.87 2.80
C LEU A 83 -3.32 -4.55 4.13
N ILE A 84 -1.98 -4.65 4.16
CA ILE A 84 -1.18 -4.36 5.36
C ILE A 84 -1.34 -2.89 5.76
N ALA A 85 -1.28 -1.95 4.80
CA ALA A 85 -1.43 -0.53 5.04
C ALA A 85 -2.81 -0.17 5.60
N LEU A 86 -3.88 -0.74 5.06
CA LEU A 86 -5.25 -0.52 5.56
C LEU A 86 -5.43 -1.07 6.98
N ARG A 87 -4.87 -2.25 7.28
CA ARG A 87 -4.89 -2.79 8.64
C ARG A 87 -4.09 -1.91 9.62
N ALA A 88 -2.92 -1.40 9.21
CA ALA A 88 -2.14 -0.46 10.01
C ALA A 88 -2.92 0.85 10.26
N ALA A 89 -3.58 1.40 9.23
CA ALA A 89 -4.41 2.60 9.37
C ALA A 89 -5.60 2.40 10.32
N LEU A 90 -6.17 1.20 10.37
CA LEU A 90 -7.23 0.85 11.33
C LEU A 90 -6.71 0.64 12.77
N MET A 91 -5.41 0.39 12.94
CA MET A 91 -4.79 0.19 14.27
C MET A 91 -4.26 1.49 14.90
N VAL A 92 -3.72 2.40 14.09
CA VAL A 92 -3.12 3.66 14.56
C VAL A 92 -3.60 4.85 13.72
N PRO A 93 -4.94 5.06 13.61
CA PRO A 93 -5.54 6.03 12.68
C PRO A 93 -5.04 7.46 12.90
N GLU A 94 -4.71 7.83 14.15
CA GLU A 94 -4.24 9.16 14.52
C GLU A 94 -2.84 9.49 13.97
N ARG A 95 -2.08 8.48 13.57
CA ARG A 95 -0.72 8.64 13.02
C ARG A 95 -0.68 8.59 11.50
N ILE A 96 -1.75 8.13 10.84
CA ILE A 96 -1.77 8.01 9.39
C ILE A 96 -2.29 9.30 8.77
N ARG A 97 -1.42 9.99 8.06
CA ARG A 97 -1.73 11.28 7.39
C ARG A 97 -2.34 11.09 6.01
N ALA A 98 -1.89 10.09 5.29
CA ALA A 98 -2.42 9.73 3.97
C ALA A 98 -2.06 8.28 3.60
N LEU A 99 -2.83 7.72 2.69
CA LEU A 99 -2.57 6.43 2.05
C LEU A 99 -2.47 6.63 0.53
N VAL A 100 -1.49 5.98 -0.09
CA VAL A 100 -1.38 5.80 -1.55
C VAL A 100 -1.39 4.31 -1.82
N LEU A 101 -2.50 3.81 -2.35
CA LEU A 101 -2.71 2.38 -2.57
C LEU A 101 -2.75 2.07 -4.07
N SER A 102 -1.94 1.13 -4.52
CA SER A 102 -1.88 0.72 -5.92
C SER A 102 -2.29 -0.74 -6.08
N VAL A 103 -3.21 -0.99 -7.01
CA VAL A 103 -3.63 -2.31 -7.51
C VAL A 103 -3.75 -3.39 -6.44
N THR A 104 -4.43 -3.08 -5.34
CA THR A 104 -4.60 -3.95 -4.17
C THR A 104 -6.01 -4.51 -4.06
N SER A 105 -6.16 -5.68 -3.42
CA SER A 105 -7.47 -6.15 -2.97
C SER A 105 -8.04 -5.31 -1.81
N GLY A 106 -7.17 -4.64 -1.06
CA GLY A 106 -7.57 -3.92 0.15
C GLY A 106 -8.24 -4.81 1.20
N GLY A 107 -8.13 -6.14 1.07
CA GLY A 107 -8.78 -7.10 1.96
C GLY A 107 -10.29 -7.29 1.69
N ILE A 108 -10.78 -6.96 0.49
CA ILE A 108 -12.14 -7.29 0.06
C ILE A 108 -12.16 -8.54 -0.83
N ASP A 109 -13.32 -9.19 -0.96
CA ASP A 109 -13.49 -10.30 -1.90
C ASP A 109 -13.51 -9.77 -3.36
N VAL A 110 -12.44 -10.04 -4.08
CA VAL A 110 -12.23 -9.57 -5.45
C VAL A 110 -12.72 -10.57 -6.53
N ARG A 111 -13.09 -11.78 -6.14
CA ARG A 111 -13.48 -12.86 -7.08
C ARG A 111 -14.69 -12.49 -7.92
N THR A 112 -15.66 -11.80 -7.33
CA THR A 112 -16.88 -11.34 -8.01
C THR A 112 -16.65 -10.08 -8.84
N LEU A 113 -15.46 -9.47 -8.76
CA LEU A 113 -15.08 -8.24 -9.45
C LEU A 113 -14.20 -8.50 -10.68
N GLY A 114 -14.07 -9.75 -11.10
CA GLY A 114 -13.36 -10.14 -12.30
C GLY A 114 -11.85 -10.36 -12.11
N ALA A 115 -11.35 -10.35 -10.89
CA ALA A 115 -9.94 -10.62 -10.60
C ALA A 115 -9.57 -12.08 -10.94
N LEU A 116 -8.44 -12.26 -11.61
CA LEU A 116 -7.88 -13.59 -11.82
C LEU A 116 -7.33 -14.15 -10.50
N ASP A 117 -7.44 -15.48 -10.34
CA ASP A 117 -6.77 -16.14 -9.22
C ASP A 117 -5.26 -16.17 -9.46
N TRP A 118 -4.54 -15.37 -8.68
CA TRP A 118 -3.09 -15.23 -8.74
C TRP A 118 -2.34 -16.39 -8.10
N ARG A 119 -3.00 -17.19 -7.26
CA ARG A 119 -2.35 -18.21 -6.42
C ARG A 119 -1.58 -19.26 -7.20
N PRO A 120 -2.15 -19.90 -8.25
CA PRO A 120 -1.43 -20.96 -8.96
C PRO A 120 -0.14 -20.47 -9.63
N GLU A 121 -0.18 -19.24 -10.16
CA GLU A 121 1.00 -18.64 -10.82
C GLU A 121 2.02 -18.20 -9.79
N PHE A 122 1.59 -17.63 -8.69
CA PHE A 122 2.47 -17.21 -7.59
C PHE A 122 3.21 -18.43 -6.99
N GLU A 123 2.52 -19.52 -6.68
CA GLU A 123 3.11 -20.75 -6.15
C GLU A 123 4.15 -21.35 -7.11
N ARG A 124 3.89 -21.27 -8.41
CA ARG A 124 4.82 -21.77 -9.43
C ARG A 124 6.11 -20.94 -9.50
N HIS A 125 6.02 -19.62 -9.36
CA HIS A 125 7.17 -18.73 -9.45
C HIS A 125 7.89 -18.51 -8.10
N HIS A 126 7.19 -18.75 -6.99
CA HIS A 126 7.70 -18.53 -5.64
C HIS A 126 7.46 -19.77 -4.75
N PRO A 127 8.06 -20.95 -5.10
CA PRO A 127 7.79 -22.20 -4.39
C PRO A 127 8.23 -22.18 -2.91
N ASP A 128 9.18 -21.30 -2.58
CA ASP A 128 9.70 -21.13 -1.22
C ASP A 128 8.96 -20.03 -0.42
N ALA A 129 7.95 -19.39 -1.01
CA ALA A 129 7.17 -18.35 -0.32
C ALA A 129 6.34 -18.96 0.83
N PRO A 130 6.10 -18.17 1.90
CA PRO A 130 5.36 -18.65 3.05
C PRO A 130 3.94 -19.12 2.69
N ARG A 131 3.64 -20.36 3.02
CA ARG A 131 2.36 -21.03 2.70
C ARG A 131 1.15 -20.27 3.25
N TRP A 132 1.28 -19.67 4.45
CA TRP A 132 0.22 -18.90 5.09
C TRP A 132 -0.31 -17.73 4.22
N PHE A 133 0.53 -17.18 3.32
CA PHE A 133 0.11 -16.09 2.45
C PHE A 133 -0.92 -16.54 1.41
N VAL A 134 -0.70 -17.72 0.81
CA VAL A 134 -1.62 -18.29 -0.20
C VAL A 134 -2.97 -18.63 0.44
N ASP A 135 -2.94 -19.07 1.70
CA ASP A 135 -4.12 -19.49 2.45
C ASP A 135 -4.81 -18.31 3.17
N ALA A 136 -4.18 -17.14 3.20
CA ALA A 136 -4.72 -15.97 3.89
C ALA A 136 -6.08 -15.54 3.33
N GLN A 137 -7.03 -15.32 4.24
CA GLN A 137 -8.35 -14.76 3.94
C GLN A 137 -8.60 -13.60 4.89
N ASP A 138 -8.73 -12.42 4.34
CA ASP A 138 -9.09 -11.21 5.08
C ASP A 138 -10.41 -10.68 4.51
N ASP A 139 -11.28 -10.19 5.39
CA ASP A 139 -12.46 -9.41 5.02
C ASP A 139 -12.45 -8.09 5.80
N LEU A 140 -11.94 -7.05 5.16
CA LEU A 140 -11.93 -5.70 5.71
C LEU A 140 -13.13 -4.87 5.26
N ALA A 141 -13.97 -5.33 4.33
CA ALA A 141 -15.07 -4.56 3.77
C ALA A 141 -15.94 -3.89 4.85
N PRO A 142 -16.34 -4.56 5.97
CA PRO A 142 -17.14 -3.95 7.03
C PRO A 142 -16.42 -2.85 7.82
N ARG A 143 -15.09 -2.79 7.73
CA ARG A 143 -14.25 -1.87 8.52
C ARG A 143 -13.70 -0.71 7.73
N LEU A 144 -13.71 -0.76 6.39
CA LEU A 144 -13.07 0.26 5.55
C LEU A 144 -13.68 1.66 5.76
N GLN A 145 -14.94 1.77 6.17
CA GLN A 145 -15.55 3.05 6.53
C GLN A 145 -14.91 3.73 7.76
N GLN A 146 -14.11 3.00 8.54
CA GLN A 146 -13.39 3.53 9.71
C GLN A 146 -12.02 4.12 9.33
N VAL A 147 -11.56 3.97 8.11
CA VAL A 147 -10.31 4.57 7.63
C VAL A 147 -10.55 6.05 7.40
N SER A 148 -10.08 6.88 8.35
CA SER A 148 -10.31 8.33 8.35
C SER A 148 -9.30 9.09 7.46
N ALA A 149 -8.11 8.54 7.26
CA ALA A 149 -7.07 9.16 6.44
C ALA A 149 -7.52 9.31 4.98
N PRO A 150 -7.09 10.38 4.27
CA PRO A 150 -7.26 10.49 2.83
C PRO A 150 -6.55 9.35 2.10
N VAL A 151 -7.21 8.80 1.06
CA VAL A 151 -6.71 7.65 0.29
C VAL A 151 -6.64 8.00 -1.19
N LEU A 152 -5.48 7.86 -1.81
CA LEU A 152 -5.32 7.83 -3.25
C LEU A 152 -5.26 6.38 -3.72
N LEU A 153 -6.17 5.99 -4.59
CA LEU A 153 -6.23 4.69 -5.25
C LEU A 153 -5.66 4.83 -6.66
N LEU A 154 -4.58 4.11 -6.97
CA LEU A 154 -3.91 4.10 -8.27
C LEU A 154 -4.15 2.75 -8.96
N TRP A 155 -4.80 2.76 -10.10
CA TRP A 155 -5.16 1.55 -10.82
C TRP A 155 -4.65 1.54 -12.24
N ALA A 156 -4.14 0.40 -12.67
CA ALA A 156 -3.82 0.11 -14.07
C ALA A 156 -5.08 -0.41 -14.79
N GLU A 157 -5.33 0.09 -16.00
CA GLU A 157 -6.51 -0.31 -16.78
C GLU A 157 -6.48 -1.78 -17.15
N ASP A 158 -5.28 -2.32 -17.43
CA ASP A 158 -5.07 -3.66 -17.97
C ASP A 158 -4.60 -4.68 -16.91
N ASP A 159 -4.70 -4.38 -15.61
CA ASP A 159 -4.30 -5.32 -14.56
C ASP A 159 -5.36 -6.43 -14.34
N PRO A 160 -5.05 -7.69 -14.70
CA PRO A 160 -5.99 -8.79 -14.52
C PRO A 160 -6.08 -9.28 -13.08
N LEU A 161 -5.07 -8.99 -12.24
CA LEU A 161 -5.01 -9.44 -10.84
C LEU A 161 -5.83 -8.53 -9.92
N SER A 162 -5.86 -7.22 -10.24
CA SER A 162 -6.69 -6.24 -9.55
C SER A 162 -7.38 -5.33 -10.57
N PRO A 163 -8.45 -5.81 -11.24
CA PRO A 163 -9.17 -5.02 -12.24
C PRO A 163 -9.69 -3.70 -11.68
N VAL A 164 -9.94 -2.72 -12.55
CA VAL A 164 -10.48 -1.40 -12.18
C VAL A 164 -11.76 -1.49 -11.34
N ALA A 165 -12.55 -2.55 -11.51
CA ALA A 165 -13.74 -2.81 -10.69
C ALA A 165 -13.40 -2.94 -9.19
N VAL A 166 -12.22 -3.47 -8.85
CA VAL A 166 -11.74 -3.55 -7.46
C VAL A 166 -11.45 -2.16 -6.92
N GLY A 167 -10.75 -1.32 -7.68
CA GLY A 167 -10.47 0.06 -7.30
C GLY A 167 -11.75 0.89 -7.10
N ARG A 168 -12.73 0.72 -7.99
CA ARG A 168 -14.05 1.36 -7.84
C ARG A 168 -14.77 0.90 -6.58
N ARG A 169 -14.72 -0.40 -6.29
CA ARG A 169 -15.33 -0.94 -5.07
C ARG A 169 -14.67 -0.42 -3.80
N LEU A 170 -13.35 -0.32 -3.79
CA LEU A 170 -12.63 0.29 -2.66
C LEU A 170 -12.97 1.78 -2.50
N ALA A 171 -13.10 2.54 -3.60
CA ALA A 171 -13.51 3.94 -3.56
C ALA A 171 -14.92 4.14 -2.98
N GLU A 172 -15.82 3.18 -3.16
CA GLU A 172 -17.16 3.20 -2.54
C GLU A 172 -17.12 2.90 -1.03
N LEU A 173 -16.18 2.08 -0.58
CA LEU A 173 -16.10 1.62 0.81
C LEU A 173 -15.26 2.55 1.69
N LEU A 174 -14.33 3.29 1.11
CA LEU A 174 -13.43 4.22 1.82
C LEU A 174 -14.01 5.64 1.79
N PRO A 175 -14.23 6.29 2.94
CA PRO A 175 -14.96 7.56 3.00
C PRO A 175 -14.24 8.73 2.33
N ASN A 176 -12.90 8.69 2.28
CA ASN A 176 -12.05 9.77 1.78
C ASN A 176 -11.13 9.30 0.64
N ALA A 177 -11.66 8.53 -0.31
CA ALA A 177 -10.87 7.97 -1.40
C ALA A 177 -11.07 8.72 -2.73
N GLU A 178 -9.96 8.92 -3.43
CA GLU A 178 -9.90 9.32 -4.85
C GLU A 178 -9.35 8.17 -5.67
N LEU A 179 -10.01 7.78 -6.76
CA LEU A 179 -9.53 6.77 -7.71
C LEU A 179 -8.98 7.42 -8.97
N VAL A 180 -7.74 7.08 -9.30
CA VAL A 180 -7.09 7.41 -10.57
C VAL A 180 -6.83 6.12 -11.33
N VAL A 181 -7.34 6.03 -12.55
CA VAL A 181 -7.10 4.93 -13.48
C VAL A 181 -6.12 5.41 -14.54
N VAL A 182 -4.99 4.71 -14.67
CA VAL A 182 -3.95 4.97 -15.67
C VAL A 182 -4.15 4.03 -16.84
N SER A 183 -4.21 4.57 -18.05
CA SER A 183 -4.37 3.77 -19.25
C SER A 183 -3.12 2.95 -19.53
N GLY A 184 -3.28 1.68 -19.83
CA GLY A 184 -2.18 0.71 -19.90
C GLY A 184 -1.59 0.43 -18.51
N GLY A 185 -0.37 -0.10 -18.47
CA GLY A 185 0.28 -0.53 -17.23
C GLY A 185 -0.24 -1.88 -16.73
N THR A 186 0.50 -2.48 -15.83
CA THR A 186 0.21 -3.80 -15.29
C THR A 186 0.09 -3.75 -13.76
N HIS A 187 0.23 -4.90 -13.11
CA HIS A 187 0.27 -5.00 -11.64
C HIS A 187 1.45 -4.24 -11.00
N ASP A 188 2.47 -3.88 -11.80
CA ASP A 188 3.64 -3.10 -11.37
C ASP A 188 3.54 -1.60 -11.74
N LEU A 189 2.32 -1.08 -11.83
CA LEU A 189 1.96 0.28 -12.26
C LEU A 189 2.90 1.37 -11.73
N VAL A 190 3.19 1.36 -10.43
CA VAL A 190 3.96 2.44 -9.78
C VAL A 190 5.44 2.45 -10.15
N SER A 191 5.95 1.33 -10.66
CA SER A 191 7.29 1.23 -11.24
C SER A 191 7.27 1.58 -12.74
N GLU A 192 6.34 0.99 -13.48
CA GLU A 192 6.24 1.13 -14.94
C GLU A 192 5.82 2.53 -15.38
N ARG A 193 4.93 3.16 -14.62
CA ARG A 193 4.30 4.45 -14.94
C ARG A 193 4.55 5.51 -13.86
N ALA A 194 5.71 5.46 -13.21
CA ALA A 194 6.06 6.37 -12.12
C ALA A 194 5.87 7.85 -12.49
N SER A 195 6.28 8.26 -13.69
CA SER A 195 6.12 9.64 -14.18
C SER A 195 4.65 10.07 -14.37
N GLU A 196 3.75 9.11 -14.63
CA GLU A 196 2.33 9.39 -14.81
C GLU A 196 1.60 9.45 -13.46
N VAL A 197 1.95 8.58 -12.50
CA VAL A 197 1.30 8.56 -11.18
C VAL A 197 1.84 9.64 -10.23
N LEU A 198 3.09 10.06 -10.38
CA LEU A 198 3.74 11.01 -9.48
C LEU A 198 2.99 12.35 -9.32
N PRO A 199 2.49 13.00 -10.37
CA PRO A 199 1.71 14.25 -10.22
C PRO A 199 0.43 14.08 -9.39
N HIS A 200 -0.23 12.91 -9.48
CA HIS A 200 -1.41 12.59 -8.68
C HIS A 200 -1.04 12.40 -7.21
N ILE A 201 0.08 11.72 -6.95
CA ILE A 201 0.60 11.52 -5.59
C ILE A 201 0.97 12.86 -4.95
N GLU A 202 1.72 13.72 -5.65
CA GLU A 202 2.14 15.04 -5.15
C GLU A 202 0.92 15.91 -4.80
N ARG A 203 -0.09 15.93 -5.67
CA ARG A 203 -1.34 16.66 -5.39
C ARG A 203 -2.05 16.09 -4.15
N HIS A 204 -2.15 14.76 -4.05
CA HIS A 204 -2.80 14.10 -2.92
C HIS A 204 -2.10 14.44 -1.59
N LEU A 205 -0.76 14.33 -1.55
CA LEU A 205 0.03 14.66 -0.37
C LEU A 205 -0.12 16.14 0.00
N SER A 206 -0.04 17.05 -0.97
CA SER A 206 -0.23 18.48 -0.73
C SER A 206 -1.58 18.77 -0.08
N CYS A 207 -2.67 18.16 -0.57
CA CYS A 207 -3.99 18.34 0.00
C CYS A 207 -4.16 17.69 1.39
N ALA A 208 -3.56 16.51 1.60
CA ALA A 208 -3.71 15.76 2.84
C ALA A 208 -2.92 16.38 4.00
N LEU A 209 -1.70 16.87 3.72
CA LEU A 209 -0.80 17.37 4.75
C LEU A 209 -1.09 18.84 5.15
N GLN A 210 -1.75 19.61 4.28
CA GLN A 210 -2.21 20.98 4.60
C GLN A 210 -3.44 21.02 5.53
N ARG A 211 -4.19 19.94 5.66
CA ARG A 211 -5.42 19.88 6.51
C ARG A 211 -5.13 19.66 7.99
N SER A 212 -3.87 19.67 8.38
CA SER A 212 -3.44 19.28 9.73
C SER A 212 -3.04 20.46 10.63
N ASP A 213 -3.19 21.69 10.11
CA ASP A 213 -3.07 22.94 10.82
C ASP A 213 -4.48 23.50 11.14
#